data_507023097384aa6770e69ddef636fd66
#
_entry.id   507023097384aa6770e69ddef636fd66
#
_cell.length_a   1.000
_cell.length_b   1.000
_cell.length_c   1.000
_cell.angle_alpha   90.00
_cell.angle_beta   90.00
_cell.angle_gamma   90.00
#
_symmetry.space_group_name_H-M   'P 1'
#
loop_
_entity.id
_entity.type
_entity.pdbx_description
1 polymer ?
#
loop_
_entity_poly.entity_id
_entity_poly.type
_entity_poly.pdbx_seq_one_letter_code
_entity_poly.pdbx_strand_id
1 'polypeptide(L)'
;MRACRRCLCLLLALCMAALSGCALFRNETVEIGAEEAAPYLALTQSFLGALFAQDYSACLAMFAGNLHNTMDKEELQEQWDAVRLRYGDAVEMDSYEAYRINGEGTILAMVTHRHGGSSVQLTFDENDDVAGLWFGVREDEVDYAIELPAGVIEYEIALGEGTEYKVRAIVTRPVMSATVPAVVLVQDSGAYDRNEAIGNCAPFADLAHGLAQRGIASIRFDKRTYAHGDEMTEEEINGMTVQQEIIDDALLALDALEQQGGIGDVFIVGHGMGGALAPRIAQQSCGRVAGVASLAGTARPYLDVVYEQTLAMARDASRQSAIKKEYKKADKLDAMKEDDTIFGVPVPYIRDLYDHPVEQSLAALNVPVFIAQGKNDFQTSLEDYKSWQSALEEYAGEVRFALYDGLNHLFAENGSVKGRGTSDEYLSELHVSDQFLEDLADWVANSTNK
;
A
#
# COMPACT_ATOMS: atom_id res chain seq x y z
N MET A 1 1.41 5.85 29.83
CA MET A 1 2.54 5.09 29.27
C MET A 1 1.95 4.13 28.24
N ARG A 2 1.80 4.54 26.99
CA ARG A 2 1.35 3.67 25.91
C ARG A 2 2.59 3.28 25.12
N ALA A 3 2.89 1.99 25.09
CA ALA A 3 3.99 1.44 24.32
C ALA A 3 3.70 1.64 22.83
N CYS A 4 4.66 2.21 22.11
CA CYS A 4 4.66 2.33 20.66
C CYS A 4 4.51 0.92 20.07
N ARG A 5 3.34 0.59 19.54
CA ARG A 5 3.06 -0.68 18.85
C ARG A 5 3.29 -0.45 17.37
N ARG A 6 4.24 -1.17 16.83
CA ARG A 6 4.63 -1.11 15.42
C ARG A 6 3.69 -1.95 14.60
N CYS A 7 3.03 -1.31 13.65
CA CYS A 7 2.15 -1.94 12.67
C CYS A 7 2.89 -2.89 11.72
N LEU A 8 2.24 -3.99 11.44
CA LEU A 8 2.62 -5.01 10.47
C LEU A 8 2.33 -4.50 9.05
N CYS A 9 3.27 -3.75 8.44
CA CYS A 9 3.24 -3.49 7.00
C CYS A 9 4.19 -4.47 6.33
N LEU A 10 3.66 -5.56 5.81
CA LEU A 10 4.39 -6.58 5.08
C LEU A 10 4.47 -6.21 3.61
N LEU A 11 5.70 -6.22 3.15
CA LEU A 11 6.24 -6.23 1.80
C LEU A 11 6.88 -4.96 1.24
N LEU A 12 7.08 -3.89 2.01
CA LEU A 12 8.09 -2.87 1.66
C LEU A 12 8.80 -2.29 2.89
N ALA A 13 8.56 -2.87 4.07
CA ALA A 13 9.23 -2.48 5.31
C ALA A 13 10.43 -3.37 5.62
N LEU A 14 11.38 -3.47 4.69
CA LEU A 14 12.72 -3.93 5.01
C LEU A 14 13.56 -2.70 5.27
N CYS A 15 13.86 -2.49 6.54
CA CYS A 15 14.83 -1.61 7.17
C CYS A 15 14.27 -0.60 8.17
N MET A 16 13.29 -0.99 8.99
CA MET A 16 13.11 -0.32 10.28
C MET A 16 13.18 -1.32 11.44
N ALA A 17 14.02 -2.34 11.31
CA ALA A 17 14.36 -3.24 12.42
C ALA A 17 15.77 -2.93 12.84
N ALA A 18 15.85 -2.34 13.94
CA ALA A 18 16.94 -2.26 14.89
C ALA A 18 17.20 -0.83 15.30
N LEU A 19 16.53 -0.47 16.35
CA LEU A 19 17.11 0.12 17.55
C LEU A 19 15.98 0.27 18.58
N SER A 20 15.32 -0.87 18.89
CA SER A 20 14.55 -0.98 20.13
C SER A 20 15.54 -1.21 21.26
N GLY A 21 16.36 -0.22 21.50
CA GLY A 21 16.97 -0.06 22.80
C GLY A 21 15.89 0.48 23.73
N CYS A 22 15.07 -0.39 24.30
CA CYS A 22 14.38 -0.07 25.54
C CYS A 22 15.44 0.11 26.63
N ALA A 23 16.13 1.23 26.61
CA ALA A 23 16.81 1.73 27.79
C ALA A 23 15.72 2.19 28.75
N LEU A 24 15.63 1.53 29.88
CA LEU A 24 14.89 1.91 31.08
C LEU A 24 15.45 3.22 31.69
N PHE A 25 15.59 4.27 30.88
CA PHE A 25 15.82 5.62 31.35
C PHE A 25 14.48 6.35 31.28
N ARG A 26 13.98 6.80 32.41
CA ARG A 26 12.94 7.83 32.48
C ARG A 26 13.57 9.07 31.87
N ASN A 27 13.32 9.31 30.58
CA ASN A 27 13.65 10.58 29.96
C ASN A 27 12.81 11.65 30.66
N GLU A 28 13.47 12.66 31.18
CA GLU A 28 12.81 13.84 31.73
C GLU A 28 12.41 14.68 30.51
N THR A 29 11.11 14.63 30.13
CA THR A 29 10.55 15.39 29.01
C THR A 29 9.75 16.55 29.57
N VAL A 30 10.12 17.76 29.16
CA VAL A 30 9.46 19.01 29.57
C VAL A 30 9.10 19.77 28.31
N GLU A 31 7.83 20.12 28.16
CA GLU A 31 7.38 21.00 27.08
C GLU A 31 7.95 22.42 27.28
N ILE A 32 8.42 23.04 26.19
CA ILE A 32 8.99 24.38 26.19
C ILE A 32 8.15 25.37 25.40
N GLY A 33 8.15 26.63 25.86
CA GLY A 33 7.37 27.68 25.19
C GLY A 33 8.00 28.17 23.88
N ALA A 34 7.20 28.86 23.08
CA ALA A 34 7.58 29.30 21.73
C ALA A 34 8.85 30.17 21.68
N GLU A 35 9.12 30.99 22.72
CA GLU A 35 10.32 31.84 22.77
C GLU A 35 11.59 30.99 22.94
N GLU A 36 11.54 29.95 23.79
CA GLU A 36 12.64 29.02 24.03
C GLU A 36 12.81 28.07 22.84
N ALA A 37 11.74 27.67 22.17
CA ALA A 37 11.74 26.80 21.00
C ALA A 37 12.28 27.47 19.73
N ALA A 38 12.19 28.81 19.62
CA ALA A 38 12.45 29.56 18.38
C ALA A 38 13.82 29.24 17.72
N PRO A 39 14.97 29.15 18.43
CA PRO A 39 16.24 28.81 17.80
C PRO A 39 16.22 27.36 17.22
N TYR A 40 15.70 26.39 17.95
CA TYR A 40 15.61 25.00 17.51
C TYR A 40 14.64 24.85 16.31
N LEU A 41 13.55 25.62 16.32
CA LEU A 41 12.60 25.65 15.19
C LEU A 41 13.26 26.17 13.92
N ALA A 42 14.08 27.23 13.99
CA ALA A 42 14.78 27.76 12.84
C ALA A 42 15.79 26.75 12.25
N LEU A 43 16.49 26.00 13.10
CA LEU A 43 17.38 24.91 12.70
C LEU A 43 16.59 23.75 12.06
N THR A 44 15.47 23.37 12.68
CA THR A 44 14.56 22.35 12.13
C THR A 44 14.06 22.71 10.74
N GLN A 45 13.60 23.95 10.55
CA GLN A 45 13.15 24.43 9.23
C GLN A 45 14.27 24.38 8.18
N SER A 46 15.50 24.74 8.58
CA SER A 46 16.66 24.65 7.69
C SER A 46 16.99 23.22 7.32
N PHE A 47 16.97 22.31 8.30
CA PHE A 47 17.20 20.88 8.08
C PHE A 47 16.12 20.27 7.17
N LEU A 48 14.84 20.49 7.48
CA LEU A 48 13.73 19.99 6.69
C LEU A 48 13.74 20.56 5.26
N GLY A 49 14.09 21.84 5.09
CA GLY A 49 14.27 22.43 3.77
C GLY A 49 15.32 21.71 2.93
N ALA A 50 16.46 21.34 3.52
CA ALA A 50 17.51 20.55 2.86
C ALA A 50 17.04 19.11 2.60
N LEU A 51 16.35 18.49 3.57
CA LEU A 51 15.84 17.12 3.46
C LEU A 51 14.77 16.99 2.35
N PHE A 52 13.84 17.93 2.26
CA PHE A 52 12.81 17.97 1.22
C PHE A 52 13.42 18.19 -0.18
N ALA A 53 14.47 19.00 -0.24
CA ALA A 53 15.25 19.19 -1.47
C ALA A 53 16.21 17.99 -1.79
N GLN A 54 16.23 16.97 -0.93
CA GLN A 54 17.14 15.81 -1.03
C GLN A 54 18.62 16.22 -1.01
N ASP A 55 18.94 17.38 -0.44
CA ASP A 55 20.33 17.79 -0.19
C ASP A 55 20.84 17.17 1.11
N TYR A 56 21.08 15.86 1.05
CA TYR A 56 21.58 15.10 2.19
C TYR A 56 22.96 15.59 2.69
N SER A 57 23.74 16.21 1.80
CA SER A 57 25.04 16.77 2.19
C SER A 57 24.85 17.99 3.10
N ALA A 58 23.86 18.83 2.82
CA ALA A 58 23.48 19.95 3.71
C ALA A 58 22.90 19.45 5.03
N CYS A 59 22.09 18.38 5.02
CA CYS A 59 21.59 17.75 6.25
C CYS A 59 22.74 17.24 7.13
N LEU A 60 23.67 16.49 6.56
CA LEU A 60 24.84 15.96 7.27
C LEU A 60 25.74 17.07 7.85
N ALA A 61 25.86 18.21 7.18
CA ALA A 61 26.64 19.34 7.68
C ALA A 61 26.08 19.94 8.99
N MET A 62 24.81 19.61 9.35
CA MET A 62 24.17 20.01 10.60
C MET A 62 24.26 18.94 11.70
N PHE A 63 24.86 17.76 11.44
CA PHE A 63 24.94 16.67 12.40
C PHE A 63 26.03 16.88 13.44
N ALA A 64 25.73 16.57 14.69
CA ALA A 64 26.71 16.40 15.76
C ALA A 64 27.62 15.18 15.47
N GLY A 65 28.81 15.19 16.03
CA GLY A 65 29.81 14.13 15.79
C GLY A 65 29.35 12.72 16.14
N ASN A 66 28.47 12.55 17.15
CA ASN A 66 27.88 11.27 17.51
C ASN A 66 26.96 10.73 16.41
N LEU A 67 26.13 11.59 15.81
CA LEU A 67 25.21 11.20 14.75
C LEU A 67 25.96 10.91 13.44
N HIS A 68 27.00 11.69 13.10
CA HIS A 68 27.89 11.41 11.96
C HIS A 68 28.55 10.02 12.00
N ASN A 69 28.77 9.47 13.21
CA ASN A 69 29.38 8.16 13.36
C ASN A 69 28.39 7.00 13.13
N THR A 70 27.10 7.28 13.12
CA THR A 70 26.02 6.26 13.06
C THR A 70 25.12 6.42 11.86
N MET A 71 25.19 7.55 11.14
CA MET A 71 24.35 7.83 9.99
C MET A 71 25.18 8.58 8.92
N ASP A 72 25.45 7.92 7.82
CA ASP A 72 26.05 8.50 6.64
C ASP A 72 24.99 8.98 5.63
N LYS A 73 25.47 9.45 4.48
CA LYS A 73 24.57 9.96 3.43
C LYS A 73 23.63 8.90 2.88
N GLU A 74 24.14 7.69 2.68
CA GLU A 74 23.36 6.58 2.11
C GLU A 74 22.31 6.11 3.10
N GLU A 75 22.64 6.01 4.37
CA GLU A 75 21.68 5.68 5.44
C GLU A 75 20.57 6.73 5.59
N LEU A 76 20.93 8.03 5.59
CA LEU A 76 19.93 9.10 5.66
C LEU A 76 19.00 9.07 4.45
N GLN A 77 19.56 8.87 3.26
CA GLN A 77 18.78 8.74 2.04
C GLN A 77 17.84 7.53 2.10
N GLU A 78 18.35 6.34 2.46
CA GLU A 78 17.53 5.12 2.56
C GLU A 78 16.36 5.30 3.53
N GLN A 79 16.58 5.94 4.69
CA GLN A 79 15.51 6.18 5.66
C GLN A 79 14.48 7.19 5.15
N TRP A 80 14.93 8.28 4.53
CA TRP A 80 14.02 9.27 3.97
C TRP A 80 13.24 8.74 2.75
N ASP A 81 13.88 7.97 1.88
CA ASP A 81 13.21 7.32 0.75
C ASP A 81 12.15 6.31 1.21
N ALA A 82 12.36 5.65 2.36
CA ALA A 82 11.34 4.79 2.96
C ALA A 82 10.09 5.59 3.42
N VAL A 83 10.28 6.80 3.96
CA VAL A 83 9.16 7.71 4.30
C VAL A 83 8.45 8.18 3.02
N ARG A 84 9.22 8.57 2.00
CA ARG A 84 8.69 9.01 0.70
C ARG A 84 7.94 7.88 -0.03
N LEU A 85 8.42 6.65 0.03
CA LEU A 85 7.72 5.49 -0.53
C LEU A 85 6.37 5.23 0.15
N ARG A 86 6.24 5.59 1.42
CA ARG A 86 4.98 5.41 2.14
C ARG A 86 3.99 6.55 1.90
N TYR A 87 4.45 7.79 1.81
CA TYR A 87 3.58 8.98 1.84
C TYR A 87 3.73 9.92 0.65
N GLY A 88 4.66 9.64 -0.26
CA GLY A 88 5.06 10.55 -1.34
C GLY A 88 6.04 11.63 -0.88
N ASP A 89 6.34 12.55 -1.78
CA ASP A 89 7.21 13.68 -1.48
C ASP A 89 6.62 14.58 -0.40
N ALA A 90 7.48 15.11 0.47
CA ALA A 90 7.09 16.08 1.48
C ALA A 90 6.70 17.41 0.81
N VAL A 91 5.60 17.99 1.30
CA VAL A 91 5.05 19.26 0.82
C VAL A 91 5.46 20.39 1.76
N GLU A 92 5.16 20.24 3.06
CA GLU A 92 5.46 21.25 4.06
C GLU A 92 5.52 20.70 5.48
N MET A 93 6.12 21.45 6.37
CA MET A 93 5.96 21.28 7.82
C MET A 93 4.80 22.17 8.26
N ASP A 94 3.70 21.58 8.68
CA ASP A 94 2.46 22.29 9.01
C ASP A 94 2.32 22.65 10.51
N SER A 95 2.94 21.84 11.39
CA SER A 95 2.93 22.12 12.83
C SER A 95 4.16 21.51 13.52
N TYR A 96 4.34 21.83 14.79
CA TYR A 96 5.40 21.26 15.62
C TYR A 96 5.04 21.26 17.10
N GLU A 97 5.69 20.36 17.84
CA GLU A 97 5.76 20.37 19.29
C GLU A 97 7.21 20.53 19.72
N ALA A 98 7.45 21.20 20.86
CA ALA A 98 8.79 21.53 21.32
C ALA A 98 9.00 21.06 22.75
N TYR A 99 10.11 20.38 22.99
CA TYR A 99 10.44 19.79 24.28
C TYR A 99 11.91 20.00 24.67
N ARG A 100 12.19 19.83 25.97
CA ARG A 100 13.52 19.42 26.43
C ARG A 100 13.47 17.95 26.82
N ILE A 101 14.33 17.16 26.21
CA ILE A 101 14.50 15.75 26.55
C ILE A 101 15.90 15.58 27.14
N ASN A 102 15.98 15.22 28.42
CA ASN A 102 17.26 15.16 29.19
C ASN A 102 18.10 16.46 29.14
N GLY A 103 17.44 17.62 29.01
CA GLY A 103 18.09 18.92 28.93
C GLY A 103 18.38 19.42 27.50
N GLU A 104 18.30 18.55 26.47
CA GLU A 104 18.52 18.87 25.06
C GLU A 104 17.23 19.38 24.41
N GLY A 105 17.35 20.44 23.58
CA GLY A 105 16.22 20.98 22.82
C GLY A 105 15.77 20.00 21.76
N THR A 106 14.47 19.73 21.70
CA THR A 106 13.89 18.77 20.75
C THR A 106 12.66 19.38 20.07
N ILE A 107 12.60 19.26 18.75
CA ILE A 107 11.41 19.61 17.95
C ILE A 107 10.86 18.32 17.35
N LEU A 108 9.56 18.09 17.53
CA LEU A 108 8.78 17.11 16.83
C LEU A 108 7.98 17.85 15.75
N ALA A 109 8.44 17.81 14.51
CA ALA A 109 7.81 18.46 13.37
C ALA A 109 6.80 17.53 12.72
N MET A 110 5.59 18.02 12.46
CA MET A 110 4.57 17.34 11.66
C MET A 110 4.73 17.74 10.20
N VAL A 111 4.87 16.76 9.33
CA VAL A 111 5.14 16.95 7.90
C VAL A 111 3.97 16.42 7.10
N THR A 112 3.41 17.28 6.24
CA THR A 112 2.44 16.88 5.23
C THR A 112 3.16 16.43 3.98
N HIS A 113 2.77 15.28 3.48
CA HIS A 113 3.24 14.67 2.25
C HIS A 113 2.15 14.64 1.18
N ARG A 114 2.52 14.23 -0.02
CA ARG A 114 1.58 14.14 -1.16
C ARG A 114 0.41 13.21 -0.87
N HIS A 115 0.63 12.12 -0.14
CA HIS A 115 -0.38 11.07 0.13
C HIS A 115 -0.47 10.71 1.62
N GLY A 116 -0.37 11.70 2.50
CA GLY A 116 -0.48 11.49 3.94
C GLY A 116 0.46 12.35 4.75
N GLY A 117 0.86 11.89 5.93
CA GLY A 117 1.71 12.65 6.83
C GLY A 117 2.70 11.80 7.60
N SER A 118 3.82 12.41 7.98
CA SER A 118 4.83 11.83 8.87
C SER A 118 5.21 12.80 9.97
N SER A 119 5.97 12.34 10.94
CA SER A 119 6.64 13.19 11.91
C SER A 119 8.15 13.07 11.80
N VAL A 120 8.86 14.18 12.02
CA VAL A 120 10.33 14.23 12.07
C VAL A 120 10.74 14.82 13.39
N GLN A 121 11.44 14.05 14.22
CA GLN A 121 11.98 14.53 15.50
C GLN A 121 13.45 14.85 15.34
N LEU A 122 13.84 16.06 15.72
CA LEU A 122 15.22 16.53 15.78
C LEU A 122 15.56 16.90 17.23
N THR A 123 16.67 16.38 17.72
CA THR A 123 17.24 16.74 19.03
C THR A 123 18.58 17.43 18.82
N PHE A 124 18.80 18.55 19.50
CA PHE A 124 19.98 19.42 19.33
C PHE A 124 20.87 19.37 20.56
N ASP A 125 22.18 19.28 20.37
CA ASP A 125 23.17 19.33 21.42
C ASP A 125 23.46 20.78 21.91
N GLU A 126 24.42 20.93 22.78
CA GLU A 126 24.85 22.24 23.37
C GLU A 126 25.49 23.20 22.31
N ASN A 127 25.85 22.70 21.14
CA ASN A 127 26.42 23.47 20.04
C ASN A 127 25.39 23.81 18.97
N ASP A 128 24.11 23.50 19.19
CA ASP A 128 23.03 23.60 18.23
C ASP A 128 23.17 22.63 17.03
N ASP A 129 24.01 21.59 17.13
CA ASP A 129 24.13 20.54 16.12
C ASP A 129 23.07 19.45 16.35
N VAL A 130 22.61 18.81 15.25
CA VAL A 130 21.62 17.73 15.30
C VAL A 130 22.26 16.47 15.89
N ALA A 131 21.93 16.16 17.15
CA ALA A 131 22.44 15.02 17.90
C ALA A 131 21.52 13.79 17.81
N GLY A 132 20.26 13.96 17.42
CA GLY A 132 19.29 12.91 17.23
C GLY A 132 18.31 13.21 16.10
N LEU A 133 18.04 12.21 15.27
CA LEU A 133 17.06 12.24 14.20
C LEU A 133 16.18 11.00 14.25
N TRP A 134 14.86 11.20 14.14
CA TRP A 134 13.89 10.14 14.09
C TRP A 134 12.76 10.47 13.09
N PHE A 135 12.40 9.49 12.27
CA PHE A 135 11.22 9.55 11.41
C PHE A 135 10.10 8.70 12.01
N GLY A 136 8.94 9.30 12.22
CA GLY A 136 7.80 8.68 12.87
C GLY A 136 6.53 8.75 12.05
N VAL A 137 5.51 8.04 12.53
CA VAL A 137 4.14 8.14 12.03
C VAL A 137 3.48 9.36 12.66
N ARG A 138 2.68 10.07 11.90
CA ARG A 138 1.80 11.13 12.37
C ARG A 138 0.51 10.50 12.91
N GLU A 139 0.02 10.96 14.08
CA GLU A 139 -1.18 10.39 14.71
C GLU A 139 -2.49 10.92 14.10
N ASP A 140 -2.48 12.15 13.60
CA ASP A 140 -3.64 12.76 12.94
C ASP A 140 -3.67 12.40 11.45
N GLU A 141 -4.87 12.11 10.95
CA GLU A 141 -5.08 11.82 9.53
C GLU A 141 -4.86 13.09 8.69
N VAL A 142 -4.02 12.98 7.67
CA VAL A 142 -3.80 14.03 6.68
C VAL A 142 -4.60 13.69 5.43
N ASP A 143 -5.70 14.39 5.23
CA ASP A 143 -6.45 14.29 3.98
C ASP A 143 -5.67 14.96 2.84
N TYR A 144 -5.60 14.27 1.72
CA TYR A 144 -5.05 14.81 0.48
C TYR A 144 -6.08 14.70 -0.65
N ALA A 145 -6.09 15.70 -1.54
CA ALA A 145 -7.01 15.73 -2.66
C ALA A 145 -6.27 15.44 -3.97
N ILE A 146 -6.87 14.62 -4.81
CA ILE A 146 -6.44 14.41 -6.19
C ILE A 146 -7.38 15.22 -7.09
N GLU A 147 -6.82 15.95 -8.04
CA GLU A 147 -7.61 16.78 -8.96
C GLU A 147 -8.51 15.92 -9.84
N LEU A 148 -9.80 16.27 -9.90
CA LEU A 148 -10.77 15.53 -10.69
C LEU A 148 -10.73 15.95 -12.17
N PRO A 149 -10.66 14.99 -13.09
CA PRO A 149 -10.77 15.25 -14.51
C PRO A 149 -12.15 15.82 -14.88
N ALA A 150 -12.22 16.57 -15.95
CA ALA A 150 -13.47 17.07 -16.46
C ALA A 150 -14.45 15.93 -16.80
N GLY A 151 -15.71 16.10 -16.39
CA GLY A 151 -16.76 15.10 -16.63
C GLY A 151 -16.78 13.94 -15.62
N VAL A 152 -15.98 13.98 -14.58
CA VAL A 152 -15.95 13.02 -13.49
C VAL A 152 -16.48 13.66 -12.20
N ILE A 153 -17.21 12.91 -11.42
CA ILE A 153 -17.63 13.29 -10.05
C ILE A 153 -17.24 12.21 -9.07
N GLU A 154 -16.93 12.65 -7.87
CA GLU A 154 -16.63 11.78 -6.73
C GLU A 154 -17.46 12.18 -5.51
N TYR A 155 -17.79 11.20 -4.70
CA TYR A 155 -18.35 11.42 -3.37
C TYR A 155 -17.94 10.31 -2.44
N GLU A 156 -17.71 10.70 -1.19
CA GLU A 156 -17.32 9.79 -0.13
C GLU A 156 -18.54 9.11 0.49
N ILE A 157 -18.38 7.84 0.83
CA ILE A 157 -19.32 7.04 1.61
C ILE A 157 -18.55 6.23 2.65
N ALA A 158 -19.28 5.65 3.61
CA ALA A 158 -18.70 4.73 4.56
C ALA A 158 -19.17 3.31 4.28
N LEU A 159 -18.27 2.34 4.37
CA LEU A 159 -18.57 0.91 4.37
C LEU A 159 -18.59 0.40 5.81
N GLY A 160 -19.39 -0.63 6.07
CA GLY A 160 -19.45 -1.26 7.38
C GLY A 160 -20.08 -0.37 8.47
N GLU A 161 -21.01 0.50 8.13
CA GLU A 161 -21.72 1.34 9.11
C GLU A 161 -22.37 0.47 10.20
N GLY A 162 -22.02 0.71 11.47
CA GLY A 162 -22.47 -0.07 12.62
C GLY A 162 -21.69 -1.36 12.88
N THR A 163 -20.66 -1.66 12.10
CA THR A 163 -19.69 -2.72 12.39
C THR A 163 -18.50 -2.17 13.18
N GLU A 164 -17.64 -3.05 13.65
CA GLU A 164 -16.41 -2.71 14.38
C GLU A 164 -15.40 -1.95 13.48
N TYR A 165 -15.33 -2.32 12.21
CA TYR A 165 -14.39 -1.73 11.24
C TYR A 165 -15.14 -1.00 10.13
N LYS A 166 -15.48 0.26 10.41
CA LYS A 166 -16.03 1.18 9.43
C LYS A 166 -14.89 1.81 8.64
N VAL A 167 -14.91 1.69 7.32
CA VAL A 167 -13.88 2.26 6.45
C VAL A 167 -14.45 3.29 5.48
N ARG A 168 -13.61 4.24 5.04
CA ARG A 168 -13.97 5.25 4.04
C ARG A 168 -13.90 4.64 2.65
N ALA A 169 -14.84 5.04 1.78
CA ALA A 169 -14.83 4.68 0.37
C ALA A 169 -15.20 5.87 -0.49
N ILE A 170 -14.72 5.87 -1.73
CA ILE A 170 -15.07 6.87 -2.74
C ILE A 170 -15.76 6.17 -3.90
N VAL A 171 -16.92 6.69 -4.27
CA VAL A 171 -17.60 6.36 -5.52
C VAL A 171 -17.22 7.40 -6.54
N THR A 172 -16.62 6.95 -7.65
CA THR A 172 -16.25 7.76 -8.80
C THR A 172 -17.17 7.40 -9.97
N ARG A 173 -17.71 8.40 -10.65
CA ARG A 173 -18.60 8.13 -11.80
C ARG A 173 -18.56 9.24 -12.85
N PRO A 174 -18.94 8.91 -14.10
CA PRO A 174 -19.12 9.92 -15.14
C PRO A 174 -20.30 10.82 -14.82
N VAL A 175 -20.19 12.10 -15.21
CA VAL A 175 -21.32 13.07 -15.21
C VAL A 175 -22.27 12.72 -16.34
N MET A 176 -23.16 11.76 -16.11
CA MET A 176 -24.19 11.37 -17.09
C MET A 176 -25.41 10.76 -16.35
N SER A 177 -26.57 10.81 -17.02
CA SER A 177 -27.83 10.30 -16.46
C SER A 177 -28.16 8.85 -16.88
N ALA A 178 -27.34 8.24 -17.70
CA ALA A 178 -27.53 6.84 -18.12
C ALA A 178 -27.08 5.86 -17.05
N THR A 179 -27.62 4.65 -17.06
CA THR A 179 -27.08 3.52 -16.31
C THR A 179 -25.72 3.13 -16.91
N VAL A 180 -24.72 2.98 -16.07
CA VAL A 180 -23.35 2.66 -16.46
C VAL A 180 -22.86 1.39 -15.76
N PRO A 181 -21.97 0.59 -16.36
CA PRO A 181 -21.29 -0.48 -15.67
C PRO A 181 -20.38 0.10 -14.58
N ALA A 182 -20.04 -0.73 -13.62
CA ALA A 182 -19.19 -0.27 -12.51
C ALA A 182 -18.19 -1.34 -12.08
N VAL A 183 -17.11 -0.91 -11.41
CA VAL A 183 -16.09 -1.79 -10.88
C VAL A 183 -15.88 -1.57 -9.39
N VAL A 184 -15.66 -2.66 -8.66
CA VAL A 184 -15.10 -2.63 -7.30
C VAL A 184 -13.59 -2.81 -7.44
N LEU A 185 -12.81 -1.82 -7.02
CA LEU A 185 -11.35 -1.87 -7.02
C LEU A 185 -10.85 -2.49 -5.71
N VAL A 186 -10.06 -3.57 -5.81
CA VAL A 186 -9.56 -4.34 -4.67
C VAL A 186 -8.04 -4.30 -4.67
N GLN A 187 -7.46 -3.76 -3.59
CA GLN A 187 -6.03 -3.47 -3.47
C GLN A 187 -5.16 -4.72 -3.33
N ASP A 188 -3.86 -4.52 -3.54
CA ASP A 188 -2.80 -5.48 -3.28
C ASP A 188 -2.60 -5.74 -1.76
N SER A 189 -1.68 -6.63 -1.43
CA SER A 189 -1.23 -6.94 -0.07
C SER A 189 -0.62 -5.70 0.60
N GLY A 190 -0.90 -5.53 1.89
CA GLY A 190 -0.45 -4.37 2.67
C GLY A 190 -1.61 -3.47 3.11
N ALA A 191 -1.32 -2.55 4.02
CA ALA A 191 -2.27 -1.59 4.57
C ALA A 191 -2.33 -0.36 3.66
N TYR A 192 -3.16 -0.40 2.64
CA TYR A 192 -3.33 0.67 1.66
C TYR A 192 -4.59 1.48 1.91
N ASP A 193 -4.50 2.78 1.60
CA ASP A 193 -5.65 3.65 1.48
C ASP A 193 -6.48 3.32 0.21
N ARG A 194 -7.60 3.97 0.05
CA ARG A 194 -8.53 3.81 -1.09
C ARG A 194 -7.90 4.10 -2.46
N ASN A 195 -6.80 4.84 -2.51
CA ASN A 195 -6.10 5.16 -3.76
C ASN A 195 -4.95 4.18 -4.07
N GLU A 196 -4.70 3.23 -3.16
CA GLU A 196 -3.53 2.35 -3.20
C GLU A 196 -2.23 3.16 -3.34
N ALA A 197 -2.16 4.28 -2.62
CA ALA A 197 -1.07 5.23 -2.75
C ALA A 197 0.27 4.61 -2.31
N ILE A 198 1.28 4.77 -3.15
CA ILE A 198 2.65 4.35 -2.91
C ILE A 198 3.62 5.34 -3.54
N GLY A 199 4.53 5.90 -2.75
CA GLY A 199 5.41 6.95 -3.22
C GLY A 199 4.62 8.13 -3.78
N ASN A 200 4.96 8.56 -4.98
CA ASN A 200 4.25 9.64 -5.68
C ASN A 200 3.13 9.13 -6.62
N CYS A 201 2.73 7.86 -6.50
CA CYS A 201 1.75 7.21 -7.35
C CYS A 201 0.43 6.95 -6.59
N ALA A 202 -0.69 7.03 -7.29
CA ALA A 202 -2.02 6.72 -6.77
C ALA A 202 -2.84 5.91 -7.80
N PRO A 203 -2.44 4.64 -8.07
CA PRO A 203 -2.96 3.88 -9.22
C PRO A 203 -4.47 3.68 -9.19
N PHE A 204 -5.10 3.56 -8.02
CA PHE A 204 -6.56 3.40 -7.96
C PHE A 204 -7.32 4.70 -8.23
N ALA A 205 -6.73 5.86 -7.96
CA ALA A 205 -7.30 7.12 -8.41
C ALA A 205 -7.21 7.23 -9.93
N ASP A 206 -6.06 6.90 -10.53
CA ASP A 206 -5.88 6.88 -11.99
C ASP A 206 -6.87 5.93 -12.67
N LEU A 207 -7.02 4.70 -12.13
CA LEU A 207 -8.01 3.72 -12.62
C LEU A 207 -9.43 4.27 -12.54
N ALA A 208 -9.83 4.81 -11.38
CA ALA A 208 -11.18 5.33 -11.16
C ALA A 208 -11.50 6.49 -12.10
N HIS A 209 -10.59 7.45 -12.23
CA HIS A 209 -10.74 8.62 -13.09
C HIS A 209 -10.73 8.23 -14.56
N GLY A 210 -9.77 7.39 -14.98
CA GLY A 210 -9.65 6.93 -16.35
C GLY A 210 -10.85 6.09 -16.81
N LEU A 211 -11.39 5.24 -15.96
CA LEU A 211 -12.60 4.46 -16.21
C LEU A 211 -13.86 5.36 -16.28
N ALA A 212 -13.98 6.35 -15.37
CA ALA A 212 -15.10 7.28 -15.37
C ALA A 212 -15.13 8.13 -16.65
N GLN A 213 -13.99 8.58 -17.16
CA GLN A 213 -13.89 9.26 -18.46
C GLN A 213 -14.34 8.38 -19.64
N ARG A 214 -14.29 7.05 -19.45
CA ARG A 214 -14.73 6.02 -20.43
C ARG A 214 -16.12 5.47 -20.13
N GLY A 215 -16.88 6.10 -19.25
CA GLY A 215 -18.28 5.78 -18.98
C GLY A 215 -18.50 4.64 -17.98
N ILE A 216 -17.51 4.28 -17.17
CA ILE A 216 -17.55 3.21 -16.17
C ILE A 216 -17.41 3.83 -14.78
N ALA A 217 -18.33 3.54 -13.87
CA ALA A 217 -18.23 3.95 -12.48
C ALA A 217 -17.28 3.03 -11.69
N SER A 218 -16.83 3.49 -10.52
CA SER A 218 -16.03 2.65 -9.62
C SER A 218 -16.29 2.96 -8.18
N ILE A 219 -15.94 2.00 -7.31
CA ILE A 219 -15.78 2.20 -5.88
C ILE A 219 -14.40 1.74 -5.46
N ARG A 220 -13.72 2.54 -4.64
CA ARG A 220 -12.45 2.24 -3.99
C ARG A 220 -12.53 2.60 -2.52
N PHE A 221 -11.87 1.86 -1.65
CA PHE A 221 -12.06 1.96 -0.19
C PHE A 221 -10.74 1.78 0.56
N ASP A 222 -10.65 2.35 1.77
CA ASP A 222 -9.51 2.12 2.65
C ASP A 222 -9.54 0.68 3.16
N LYS A 223 -8.40 -0.02 3.18
CA LYS A 223 -8.33 -1.30 3.87
C LYS A 223 -8.50 -1.09 5.37
N ARG A 224 -9.15 -2.03 6.05
CA ARG A 224 -9.34 -1.95 7.50
C ARG A 224 -8.01 -1.90 8.27
N THR A 225 -6.97 -2.55 7.76
CA THR A 225 -5.62 -2.51 8.32
C THR A 225 -4.93 -1.15 8.14
N TYR A 226 -5.32 -0.38 7.11
CA TYR A 226 -4.90 1.01 6.95
C TYR A 226 -5.67 1.92 7.91
N ALA A 227 -6.98 1.81 7.94
CA ALA A 227 -7.85 2.71 8.70
C ALA A 227 -7.77 2.50 10.22
N HIS A 228 -7.56 1.26 10.66
CA HIS A 228 -7.66 0.87 12.08
C HIS A 228 -6.44 0.12 12.62
N GLY A 229 -5.40 -0.10 11.80
CA GLY A 229 -4.25 -0.93 12.19
C GLY A 229 -3.56 -0.48 13.48
N ASP A 230 -3.52 0.82 13.76
CA ASP A 230 -2.93 1.38 14.98
C ASP A 230 -3.83 1.17 16.22
N GLU A 231 -5.12 0.93 16.04
CA GLU A 231 -6.10 0.66 17.10
C GLU A 231 -6.24 -0.85 17.38
N MET A 232 -5.90 -1.70 16.40
CA MET A 232 -5.98 -3.15 16.52
C MET A 232 -5.00 -3.69 17.55
N THR A 233 -5.45 -4.67 18.32
CA THR A 233 -4.60 -5.43 19.23
C THR A 233 -3.71 -6.40 18.47
N GLU A 234 -2.62 -6.84 19.08
CA GLU A 234 -1.75 -7.87 18.51
C GLU A 234 -2.51 -9.20 18.23
N GLU A 235 -3.48 -9.55 19.07
CA GLU A 235 -4.33 -10.73 18.90
C GLU A 235 -5.22 -10.60 17.65
N GLU A 236 -5.83 -9.44 17.42
CA GLU A 236 -6.65 -9.15 16.23
C GLU A 236 -5.82 -9.19 14.95
N ILE A 237 -4.62 -8.60 14.96
CA ILE A 237 -3.72 -8.61 13.80
C ILE A 237 -3.25 -10.05 13.50
N ASN A 238 -2.81 -10.79 14.52
CA ASN A 238 -2.31 -12.15 14.34
C ASN A 238 -3.41 -13.17 14.00
N GLY A 239 -4.65 -12.91 14.42
CA GLY A 239 -5.82 -13.73 14.10
C GLY A 239 -6.51 -13.38 12.78
N MET A 240 -6.10 -12.30 12.11
CA MET A 240 -6.76 -11.83 10.90
C MET A 240 -6.57 -12.79 9.73
N THR A 241 -7.64 -12.99 8.96
CA THR A 241 -7.65 -13.79 7.74
C THR A 241 -7.82 -12.89 6.51
N VAL A 242 -7.52 -13.43 5.33
CA VAL A 242 -7.79 -12.76 4.04
C VAL A 242 -9.28 -12.46 3.88
N GLN A 243 -10.15 -13.36 4.37
CA GLN A 243 -11.59 -13.15 4.36
C GLN A 243 -11.96 -11.84 5.07
N GLN A 244 -11.42 -11.63 6.26
CA GLN A 244 -11.72 -10.46 7.07
C GLN A 244 -11.07 -9.17 6.53
N GLU A 245 -9.81 -9.25 6.09
CA GLU A 245 -9.07 -8.04 5.69
C GLU A 245 -9.51 -7.49 4.33
N ILE A 246 -9.86 -8.37 3.38
CA ILE A 246 -10.06 -7.97 1.98
C ILE A 246 -11.44 -8.32 1.48
N ILE A 247 -11.87 -9.59 1.65
CA ILE A 247 -13.05 -10.09 0.95
C ILE A 247 -14.33 -9.51 1.54
N ASP A 248 -14.44 -9.43 2.86
CA ASP A 248 -15.63 -8.88 3.53
C ASP A 248 -15.84 -7.41 3.15
N ASP A 249 -14.75 -6.61 3.12
CA ASP A 249 -14.85 -5.20 2.74
C ASP A 249 -15.13 -5.01 1.24
N ALA A 250 -14.60 -5.87 0.38
CA ALA A 250 -14.94 -5.86 -1.05
C ALA A 250 -16.42 -6.20 -1.31
N LEU A 251 -16.99 -7.12 -0.53
CA LEU A 251 -18.44 -7.44 -0.61
C LEU A 251 -19.30 -6.30 -0.08
N LEU A 252 -18.88 -5.60 0.98
CA LEU A 252 -19.55 -4.38 1.46
C LEU A 252 -19.47 -3.26 0.40
N ALA A 253 -18.34 -3.14 -0.30
CA ALA A 253 -18.19 -2.19 -1.40
C ALA A 253 -19.12 -2.52 -2.58
N LEU A 254 -19.27 -3.80 -2.92
CA LEU A 254 -20.25 -4.27 -3.91
C LEU A 254 -21.68 -3.89 -3.49
N ASP A 255 -22.07 -4.19 -2.25
CA ASP A 255 -23.39 -3.86 -1.70
C ASP A 255 -23.66 -2.35 -1.77
N ALA A 256 -22.68 -1.54 -1.39
CA ALA A 256 -22.79 -0.09 -1.41
C ALA A 256 -22.91 0.46 -2.84
N LEU A 257 -22.17 -0.10 -3.78
CA LEU A 257 -22.18 0.33 -5.18
C LEU A 257 -23.51 0.01 -5.86
N GLU A 258 -24.08 -1.19 -5.62
CA GLU A 258 -25.40 -1.59 -6.15
C GLU A 258 -26.55 -0.71 -5.62
N GLN A 259 -26.38 -0.12 -4.45
CA GLN A 259 -27.36 0.82 -3.88
C GLN A 259 -27.31 2.21 -4.53
N GLN A 260 -26.25 2.52 -5.31
CA GLN A 260 -26.18 3.77 -6.04
C GLN A 260 -27.09 3.75 -7.25
N GLY A 261 -27.87 4.82 -7.44
CA GLY A 261 -28.73 4.95 -8.61
C GLY A 261 -27.91 5.02 -9.93
N GLY A 262 -28.38 4.32 -10.97
CA GLY A 262 -27.75 4.35 -12.29
C GLY A 262 -26.49 3.49 -12.41
N ILE A 263 -26.32 2.49 -11.56
CA ILE A 263 -25.32 1.43 -11.71
C ILE A 263 -25.97 0.21 -12.36
N GLY A 264 -25.31 -0.34 -13.37
CA GLY A 264 -25.67 -1.58 -14.08
C GLY A 264 -24.84 -2.76 -13.62
N ASP A 265 -24.28 -3.50 -14.59
CA ASP A 265 -23.42 -4.65 -14.31
C ASP A 265 -22.18 -4.23 -13.50
N VAL A 266 -21.85 -5.01 -12.47
CA VAL A 266 -20.70 -4.74 -11.60
C VAL A 266 -19.62 -5.80 -11.80
N PHE A 267 -18.37 -5.36 -11.86
CA PHE A 267 -17.19 -6.19 -12.04
C PHE A 267 -16.26 -6.06 -10.82
N ILE A 268 -15.49 -7.11 -10.51
CA ILE A 268 -14.39 -7.03 -9.55
C ILE A 268 -13.09 -6.83 -10.32
N VAL A 269 -12.38 -5.77 -10.02
CA VAL A 269 -11.06 -5.45 -10.59
C VAL A 269 -10.07 -5.42 -9.44
N GLY A 270 -9.26 -6.47 -9.32
CA GLY A 270 -8.28 -6.60 -8.25
C GLY A 270 -6.85 -6.41 -8.75
N HIS A 271 -6.03 -5.74 -7.95
CA HIS A 271 -4.60 -5.55 -8.19
C HIS A 271 -3.80 -6.45 -7.25
N GLY A 272 -2.70 -7.04 -7.71
CA GLY A 272 -1.84 -7.90 -6.93
C GLY A 272 -2.60 -9.00 -6.17
N MET A 273 -2.61 -8.96 -4.84
CA MET A 273 -3.40 -9.87 -3.99
C MET A 273 -4.91 -9.74 -4.28
N GLY A 274 -5.43 -8.54 -4.45
CA GLY A 274 -6.83 -8.33 -4.85
C GLY A 274 -7.15 -9.02 -6.17
N GLY A 275 -6.19 -9.05 -7.12
CA GLY A 275 -6.31 -9.77 -8.38
C GLY A 275 -6.39 -11.29 -8.20
N ALA A 276 -5.60 -11.85 -7.27
CA ALA A 276 -5.68 -13.26 -6.90
C ALA A 276 -7.01 -13.62 -6.23
N LEU A 277 -7.59 -12.69 -5.47
CA LEU A 277 -8.83 -12.87 -4.71
C LEU A 277 -10.10 -12.53 -5.51
N ALA A 278 -10.00 -11.83 -6.64
CA ALA A 278 -11.16 -11.42 -7.44
C ALA A 278 -12.10 -12.58 -7.80
N PRO A 279 -11.64 -13.79 -8.16
CA PRO A 279 -12.50 -14.95 -8.37
C PRO A 279 -13.25 -15.39 -7.09
N ARG A 280 -12.60 -15.34 -5.92
CA ARG A 280 -13.22 -15.73 -4.64
C ARG A 280 -14.28 -14.71 -4.21
N ILE A 281 -14.02 -13.42 -4.40
CA ILE A 281 -15.00 -12.35 -4.16
C ILE A 281 -16.22 -12.55 -5.07
N ALA A 282 -16.01 -12.80 -6.36
CA ALA A 282 -17.09 -13.04 -7.32
C ALA A 282 -17.90 -14.31 -6.96
N GLN A 283 -17.24 -15.40 -6.55
CA GLN A 283 -17.90 -16.61 -6.07
C GLN A 283 -18.81 -16.32 -4.87
N GLN A 284 -18.30 -15.58 -3.89
CA GLN A 284 -19.06 -15.24 -2.67
C GLN A 284 -20.15 -14.20 -2.93
N SER A 285 -20.08 -13.45 -4.02
CA SER A 285 -21.14 -12.52 -4.42
C SER A 285 -22.45 -13.22 -4.86
N CYS A 286 -22.45 -14.55 -5.00
CA CYS A 286 -23.63 -15.33 -5.38
C CYS A 286 -24.25 -14.90 -6.72
N GLY A 287 -23.44 -14.63 -7.75
CA GLY A 287 -23.87 -14.33 -9.11
C GLY A 287 -24.19 -12.85 -9.37
N ARG A 288 -23.85 -11.94 -8.47
CA ARG A 288 -24.03 -10.49 -8.64
C ARG A 288 -22.93 -9.82 -9.48
N VAL A 289 -21.80 -10.48 -9.66
CA VAL A 289 -20.64 -9.96 -10.38
C VAL A 289 -20.68 -10.43 -11.84
N ALA A 290 -20.58 -9.51 -12.76
CA ALA A 290 -20.65 -9.75 -14.22
C ALA A 290 -19.31 -10.18 -14.84
N GLY A 291 -18.18 -9.98 -14.15
CA GLY A 291 -16.85 -10.40 -14.60
C GLY A 291 -15.78 -10.06 -13.58
N VAL A 292 -14.59 -10.66 -13.74
CA VAL A 292 -13.44 -10.45 -12.86
C VAL A 292 -12.20 -10.09 -13.66
N ALA A 293 -11.42 -9.13 -13.16
CA ALA A 293 -10.11 -8.77 -13.71
C ALA A 293 -9.04 -8.94 -12.64
N SER A 294 -7.93 -9.60 -13.01
CA SER A 294 -6.71 -9.70 -12.22
C SER A 294 -5.61 -8.86 -12.87
N LEU A 295 -5.22 -7.81 -12.18
CA LEU A 295 -4.18 -6.88 -12.58
C LEU A 295 -2.90 -7.22 -11.80
N ALA A 296 -1.86 -7.68 -12.48
CA ALA A 296 -0.59 -8.08 -11.86
C ALA A 296 -0.74 -9.09 -10.70
N GLY A 297 -1.82 -9.87 -10.70
CA GLY A 297 -2.09 -10.90 -9.69
C GLY A 297 -1.42 -12.24 -10.03
N THR A 298 -1.53 -13.20 -9.12
CA THR A 298 -0.99 -14.55 -9.28
C THR A 298 -2.03 -15.61 -8.95
N ALA A 299 -1.94 -16.78 -9.63
CA ALA A 299 -2.64 -18.00 -9.24
C ALA A 299 -1.70 -19.00 -8.50
N ARG A 300 -0.46 -18.59 -8.21
CA ARG A 300 0.52 -19.40 -7.45
C ARG A 300 0.27 -19.30 -5.95
N PRO A 301 0.77 -20.28 -5.17
CA PRO A 301 0.77 -20.17 -3.72
C PRO A 301 1.45 -18.88 -3.24
N TYR A 302 0.81 -18.17 -2.33
CA TYR A 302 1.24 -16.86 -1.86
C TYR A 302 2.69 -16.84 -1.34
N LEU A 303 3.07 -17.81 -0.52
CA LEU A 303 4.44 -17.85 0.04
C LEU A 303 5.53 -18.07 -1.00
N ASP A 304 5.22 -18.66 -2.15
CA ASP A 304 6.18 -18.83 -3.24
C ASP A 304 6.56 -17.47 -3.83
N VAL A 305 5.56 -16.61 -4.03
CA VAL A 305 5.75 -15.25 -4.55
C VAL A 305 6.50 -14.39 -3.53
N VAL A 306 6.08 -14.41 -2.26
CA VAL A 306 6.77 -13.69 -1.17
C VAL A 306 8.23 -14.13 -1.04
N TYR A 307 8.49 -15.43 -1.12
CA TYR A 307 9.84 -15.98 -1.09
C TYR A 307 10.70 -15.45 -2.23
N GLU A 308 10.20 -15.49 -3.47
CA GLU A 308 10.92 -15.01 -4.66
C GLU A 308 11.22 -13.51 -4.57
N GLN A 309 10.23 -12.70 -4.20
CA GLN A 309 10.38 -11.26 -4.00
C GLN A 309 11.43 -10.94 -2.92
N THR A 310 11.32 -11.59 -1.76
CA THR A 310 12.25 -11.38 -0.64
C THR A 310 13.66 -11.83 -1.00
N LEU A 311 13.79 -12.94 -1.75
CA LEU A 311 15.08 -13.46 -2.20
C LEU A 311 15.75 -12.52 -3.22
N ALA A 312 14.97 -11.92 -4.12
CA ALA A 312 15.47 -10.96 -5.11
C ALA A 312 16.05 -9.69 -4.46
N MET A 313 15.51 -9.29 -3.30
CA MET A 313 16.00 -8.13 -2.53
C MET A 313 17.19 -8.46 -1.61
N ALA A 314 17.60 -9.73 -1.48
CA ALA A 314 18.66 -10.13 -0.59
C ALA A 314 20.05 -9.75 -1.13
N ARG A 315 20.74 -8.87 -0.42
CA ARG A 315 22.07 -8.32 -0.82
C ARG A 315 23.25 -9.28 -0.57
N ASP A 316 23.10 -10.29 0.30
CA ASP A 316 24.16 -11.21 0.70
C ASP A 316 23.72 -12.64 0.96
N ALA A 317 24.68 -13.55 1.02
CA ALA A 317 24.43 -14.99 1.21
C ALA A 317 23.84 -15.34 2.59
N SER A 318 24.13 -14.55 3.64
CA SER A 318 23.58 -14.76 4.99
C SER A 318 22.07 -14.49 4.98
N ARG A 319 21.66 -13.36 4.38
CA ARG A 319 20.26 -12.97 4.22
C ARG A 319 19.50 -13.96 3.34
N GLN A 320 20.10 -14.39 2.23
CA GLN A 320 19.53 -15.47 1.38
C GLN A 320 19.32 -16.78 2.17
N SER A 321 20.26 -17.14 3.04
CA SER A 321 20.13 -18.35 3.88
C SER A 321 19.01 -18.20 4.93
N ALA A 322 18.85 -17.02 5.53
CA ALA A 322 17.77 -16.72 6.46
C ALA A 322 16.39 -16.79 5.76
N ILE A 323 16.26 -16.22 4.58
CA ILE A 323 15.04 -16.25 3.76
C ILE A 323 14.66 -17.70 3.42
N LYS A 324 15.62 -18.53 2.97
CA LYS A 324 15.39 -19.95 2.70
C LYS A 324 14.93 -20.73 3.93
N LYS A 325 15.48 -20.38 5.11
CA LYS A 325 15.07 -21.01 6.38
C LYS A 325 13.65 -20.60 6.77
N GLU A 326 13.31 -19.33 6.56
CA GLU A 326 11.97 -18.80 6.83
C GLU A 326 10.92 -19.49 5.94
N TYR A 327 11.16 -19.57 4.63
CA TYR A 327 10.27 -20.25 3.69
C TYR A 327 10.02 -21.72 4.04
N LYS A 328 11.03 -22.45 4.54
CA LYS A 328 10.88 -23.84 4.97
C LYS A 328 9.90 -24.05 6.13
N LYS A 329 9.48 -23.00 6.83
CA LYS A 329 8.41 -23.11 7.84
C LYS A 329 7.08 -23.51 7.18
N ALA A 330 6.86 -23.16 5.92
CA ALA A 330 5.67 -23.53 5.15
C ALA A 330 5.44 -25.05 5.10
N ASP A 331 6.52 -25.86 5.12
CA ASP A 331 6.43 -27.33 5.17
C ASP A 331 5.69 -27.85 6.43
N LYS A 332 5.50 -26.99 7.42
CA LYS A 332 4.89 -27.35 8.72
C LYS A 332 3.70 -26.45 9.05
N LEU A 333 3.13 -25.76 8.08
CA LEU A 333 2.06 -24.78 8.26
C LEU A 333 0.91 -25.33 9.13
N ASP A 334 0.48 -26.58 8.89
CA ASP A 334 -0.62 -27.22 9.66
C ASP A 334 -0.30 -27.42 11.14
N ALA A 335 0.98 -27.54 11.49
CA ALA A 335 1.45 -27.76 12.86
C ALA A 335 1.85 -26.47 13.59
N MET A 336 1.84 -25.32 12.89
CA MET A 336 2.17 -24.02 13.48
C MET A 336 1.01 -23.50 14.33
N LYS A 337 1.32 -22.63 15.28
CA LYS A 337 0.32 -21.98 16.11
C LYS A 337 -0.28 -20.77 15.38
N GLU A 338 -1.42 -20.31 15.86
CA GLU A 338 -2.11 -19.13 15.32
C GLU A 338 -1.33 -17.82 15.50
N ASP A 339 -0.51 -17.72 16.55
CA ASP A 339 0.35 -16.57 16.83
C ASP A 339 1.73 -16.62 16.12
N ASP A 340 2.02 -17.71 15.38
CA ASP A 340 3.22 -17.82 14.56
C ASP A 340 3.08 -17.01 13.24
N THR A 341 4.23 -16.69 12.65
CA THR A 341 4.28 -16.00 11.34
C THR A 341 5.29 -16.66 10.39
N ILE A 342 5.06 -16.50 9.08
CA ILE A 342 6.04 -16.80 8.03
C ILE A 342 6.23 -15.52 7.20
N PHE A 343 7.45 -15.04 7.07
CA PHE A 343 7.76 -13.71 6.51
C PHE A 343 6.98 -12.58 7.18
N GLY A 344 6.63 -12.76 8.48
CA GLY A 344 5.81 -11.83 9.24
C GLY A 344 4.31 -11.87 8.92
N VAL A 345 3.86 -12.70 7.97
CA VAL A 345 2.44 -12.93 7.68
C VAL A 345 1.86 -13.89 8.71
N PRO A 346 0.73 -13.57 9.34
CA PRO A 346 0.09 -14.46 10.31
C PRO A 346 -0.30 -15.82 9.72
N VAL A 347 -0.13 -16.87 10.50
CA VAL A 347 -0.48 -18.24 10.07
C VAL A 347 -1.97 -18.37 9.69
N PRO A 348 -2.95 -17.78 10.40
CA PRO A 348 -4.36 -17.82 9.99
C PRO A 348 -4.59 -17.22 8.59
N TYR A 349 -3.89 -16.13 8.26
CA TYR A 349 -3.96 -15.50 6.95
C TYR A 349 -3.46 -16.42 5.83
N ILE A 350 -2.30 -17.07 6.06
CA ILE A 350 -1.70 -17.99 5.11
C ILE A 350 -2.59 -19.23 4.91
N ARG A 351 -3.13 -19.79 5.99
CA ARG A 351 -4.06 -20.94 5.92
C ARG A 351 -5.29 -20.62 5.12
N ASP A 352 -5.91 -19.45 5.36
CA ASP A 352 -7.10 -19.04 4.62
C ASP A 352 -6.82 -18.95 3.10
N LEU A 353 -5.63 -18.47 2.68
CA LEU A 353 -5.24 -18.47 1.27
C LEU A 353 -5.06 -19.90 0.71
N TYR A 354 -4.44 -20.80 1.48
CA TYR A 354 -4.15 -22.17 1.05
C TYR A 354 -5.40 -23.07 1.04
N ASP A 355 -6.35 -22.80 1.93
CA ASP A 355 -7.64 -23.51 2.00
C ASP A 355 -8.57 -23.12 0.83
N HIS A 356 -8.30 -21.99 0.16
CA HIS A 356 -9.10 -21.47 -0.93
C HIS A 356 -8.25 -21.13 -2.16
N PRO A 357 -7.66 -22.13 -2.83
CA PRO A 357 -6.88 -21.90 -4.04
C PRO A 357 -7.73 -21.29 -5.15
N VAL A 358 -7.10 -20.48 -6.00
CA VAL A 358 -7.76 -19.72 -7.06
C VAL A 358 -8.59 -20.59 -7.99
N GLU A 359 -8.08 -21.78 -8.33
CA GLU A 359 -8.75 -22.75 -9.21
C GLU A 359 -10.09 -23.22 -8.65
N GLN A 360 -10.22 -23.34 -7.33
CA GLN A 360 -11.48 -23.71 -6.68
C GLN A 360 -12.55 -22.64 -6.89
N SER A 361 -12.17 -21.38 -6.77
CA SER A 361 -13.09 -20.26 -6.99
C SER A 361 -13.46 -20.14 -8.46
N LEU A 362 -12.50 -20.27 -9.37
CA LEU A 362 -12.73 -20.26 -10.82
C LEU A 362 -13.69 -21.37 -11.26
N ALA A 363 -13.56 -22.58 -10.73
CA ALA A 363 -14.44 -23.72 -11.04
C ALA A 363 -15.93 -23.45 -10.71
N ALA A 364 -16.21 -22.52 -9.82
CA ALA A 364 -17.58 -22.12 -9.45
C ALA A 364 -18.13 -20.95 -10.27
N LEU A 365 -17.33 -20.37 -11.18
CA LEU A 365 -17.69 -19.20 -11.98
C LEU A 365 -17.90 -19.55 -13.45
N ASN A 366 -18.68 -18.71 -14.12
CA ASN A 366 -18.83 -18.73 -15.57
C ASN A 366 -19.01 -17.29 -16.10
N VAL A 367 -18.20 -16.36 -15.59
CA VAL A 367 -18.21 -14.95 -15.98
C VAL A 367 -16.96 -14.62 -16.80
N PRO A 368 -16.94 -13.59 -17.65
CA PRO A 368 -15.72 -13.15 -18.31
C PRO A 368 -14.58 -12.87 -17.34
N VAL A 369 -13.37 -13.30 -17.71
CA VAL A 369 -12.13 -13.11 -16.94
C VAL A 369 -11.11 -12.33 -17.75
N PHE A 370 -10.51 -11.30 -17.16
CA PHE A 370 -9.42 -10.51 -17.75
C PHE A 370 -8.16 -10.63 -16.90
N ILE A 371 -7.08 -11.09 -17.50
CA ILE A 371 -5.77 -11.21 -16.86
C ILE A 371 -4.80 -10.25 -17.52
N ALA A 372 -4.29 -9.29 -16.77
CA ALA A 372 -3.36 -8.28 -17.25
C ALA A 372 -2.04 -8.32 -16.48
N GLN A 373 -0.91 -8.16 -17.20
CA GLN A 373 0.43 -8.14 -16.61
C GLN A 373 1.36 -7.17 -17.32
N GLY A 374 2.12 -6.38 -16.56
CA GLY A 374 3.24 -5.60 -17.05
C GLY A 374 4.52 -6.45 -17.18
N LYS A 375 5.28 -6.31 -18.26
CA LYS A 375 6.54 -7.07 -18.42
C LYS A 375 7.69 -6.52 -17.58
N ASN A 376 7.62 -5.25 -17.18
CA ASN A 376 8.62 -4.61 -16.34
C ASN A 376 8.29 -4.70 -14.85
N ASP A 377 7.24 -5.43 -14.50
CA ASP A 377 6.84 -5.66 -13.13
C ASP A 377 7.94 -6.35 -12.32
N PHE A 378 8.38 -5.73 -11.22
CA PHE A 378 9.41 -6.30 -10.34
C PHE A 378 8.81 -7.11 -9.18
N GLN A 379 7.51 -6.96 -8.90
CA GLN A 379 6.82 -7.65 -7.80
C GLN A 379 6.28 -9.01 -8.26
N THR A 380 5.48 -9.03 -9.31
CA THR A 380 5.01 -10.27 -9.94
C THR A 380 5.71 -10.50 -11.27
N SER A 381 5.84 -11.74 -11.65
CA SER A 381 6.67 -12.14 -12.79
C SER A 381 5.83 -12.72 -13.94
N LEU A 382 6.49 -12.99 -15.06
CA LEU A 382 5.83 -13.73 -16.15
C LEU A 382 5.44 -15.16 -15.76
N GLU A 383 6.02 -15.73 -14.69
CA GLU A 383 5.58 -17.04 -14.15
C GLU A 383 4.21 -16.91 -13.49
N ASP A 384 3.94 -15.75 -12.84
CA ASP A 384 2.63 -15.45 -12.24
C ASP A 384 1.57 -15.29 -13.33
N TYR A 385 1.89 -14.61 -14.44
CA TYR A 385 1.02 -14.53 -15.62
C TYR A 385 0.74 -15.92 -16.23
N LYS A 386 1.75 -16.80 -16.33
CA LYS A 386 1.59 -18.17 -16.82
C LYS A 386 0.78 -19.03 -15.86
N SER A 387 0.86 -18.81 -14.56
CA SER A 387 0.04 -19.53 -13.58
C SER A 387 -1.45 -19.34 -13.84
N TRP A 388 -1.86 -18.13 -14.24
CA TRP A 388 -3.22 -17.86 -14.68
C TRP A 388 -3.59 -18.64 -15.95
N GLN A 389 -2.68 -18.76 -16.92
CA GLN A 389 -2.94 -19.56 -18.12
C GLN A 389 -3.21 -21.04 -17.78
N SER A 390 -2.47 -21.57 -16.80
CA SER A 390 -2.70 -22.93 -16.32
C SER A 390 -4.00 -23.07 -15.52
N ALA A 391 -4.29 -22.12 -14.61
CA ALA A 391 -5.50 -22.15 -13.81
C ALA A 391 -6.79 -21.99 -14.63
N LEU A 392 -6.72 -21.35 -15.79
CA LEU A 392 -7.84 -21.08 -16.70
C LEU A 392 -7.89 -22.02 -17.90
N GLU A 393 -7.04 -23.04 -17.99
CA GLU A 393 -6.98 -23.96 -19.14
C GLU A 393 -8.32 -24.67 -19.40
N GLU A 394 -9.03 -25.06 -18.35
CA GLU A 394 -10.34 -25.73 -18.42
C GLU A 394 -11.52 -24.81 -18.08
N TYR A 395 -11.27 -23.50 -17.98
CA TYR A 395 -12.32 -22.55 -17.64
C TYR A 395 -13.35 -22.42 -18.75
N ALA A 396 -14.65 -22.53 -18.42
CA ALA A 396 -15.73 -22.56 -19.41
C ALA A 396 -16.13 -21.16 -19.90
N GLY A 397 -15.83 -20.11 -19.14
CA GLY A 397 -16.14 -18.72 -19.48
C GLY A 397 -15.16 -18.11 -20.49
N GLU A 398 -15.44 -16.89 -20.90
CA GLU A 398 -14.54 -16.13 -21.78
C GLU A 398 -13.32 -15.66 -21.00
N VAL A 399 -12.13 -15.82 -21.58
CA VAL A 399 -10.87 -15.36 -20.96
C VAL A 399 -10.12 -14.43 -21.93
N ARG A 400 -9.77 -13.24 -21.45
CA ARG A 400 -8.85 -12.33 -22.15
C ARG A 400 -7.54 -12.23 -21.39
N PHE A 401 -6.43 -12.48 -22.05
CA PHE A 401 -5.07 -12.28 -21.56
C PHE A 401 -4.45 -11.06 -22.21
N ALA A 402 -3.84 -10.18 -21.44
CA ALA A 402 -3.10 -9.01 -21.91
C ALA A 402 -1.75 -8.89 -21.23
N LEU A 403 -0.72 -8.68 -22.05
CA LEU A 403 0.67 -8.54 -21.57
C LEU A 403 1.26 -7.27 -22.17
N TYR A 404 1.67 -6.34 -21.30
CA TYR A 404 2.07 -5.00 -21.68
C TYR A 404 3.59 -4.82 -21.64
N ASP A 405 4.18 -4.46 -22.79
CA ASP A 405 5.58 -4.07 -22.87
C ASP A 405 5.79 -2.73 -22.18
N GLY A 406 6.83 -2.62 -21.35
CA GLY A 406 7.22 -1.36 -20.70
C GLY A 406 6.45 -1.00 -19.44
N LEU A 407 5.29 -1.64 -19.18
CA LEU A 407 4.52 -1.35 -17.95
C LEU A 407 5.06 -2.11 -16.75
N ASN A 408 5.08 -1.42 -15.61
CA ASN A 408 5.47 -1.96 -14.30
C ASN A 408 4.28 -2.58 -13.56
N HIS A 409 4.43 -2.86 -12.26
CA HIS A 409 3.39 -3.43 -11.42
C HIS A 409 2.13 -2.57 -11.33
N LEU A 410 2.28 -1.23 -11.29
CA LEU A 410 1.17 -0.28 -11.27
C LEU A 410 0.57 0.01 -12.66
N PHE A 411 0.95 -0.73 -13.67
CA PHE A 411 0.58 -0.48 -15.08
C PHE A 411 0.99 0.91 -15.60
N ALA A 412 2.05 1.45 -15.03
CA ALA A 412 2.65 2.73 -15.42
C ALA A 412 3.93 2.52 -16.24
N GLU A 413 4.21 3.44 -17.16
CA GLU A 413 5.47 3.44 -17.90
C GLU A 413 6.58 4.11 -17.08
N ASN A 414 7.67 3.40 -16.87
CA ASN A 414 8.90 3.98 -16.34
C ASN A 414 10.01 3.91 -17.40
N GLY A 415 10.04 4.88 -18.31
CA GLY A 415 10.97 4.93 -19.43
C GLY A 415 12.44 5.06 -19.03
N SER A 416 12.75 5.36 -17.77
CA SER A 416 14.13 5.44 -17.26
C SER A 416 14.68 4.09 -16.81
N VAL A 417 13.85 3.09 -16.58
CA VAL A 417 14.24 1.75 -16.11
C VAL A 417 14.23 0.75 -17.26
N LYS A 418 15.35 0.07 -17.47
CA LYS A 418 15.44 -1.03 -18.45
C LYS A 418 15.20 -2.37 -17.75
N GLY A 419 14.12 -3.04 -18.13
CA GLY A 419 13.71 -4.32 -17.53
C GLY A 419 12.92 -4.15 -16.25
N ARG A 420 13.01 -5.14 -15.35
CA ARG A 420 12.33 -5.10 -14.05
C ARG A 420 12.99 -4.04 -13.16
N GLY A 421 12.18 -3.12 -12.65
CA GLY A 421 12.62 -2.04 -11.77
C GLY A 421 12.84 -2.46 -10.32
N THR A 422 12.74 -1.49 -9.44
CA THR A 422 12.70 -1.64 -7.97
C THR A 422 11.63 -0.70 -7.43
N SER A 423 11.33 -0.78 -6.14
CA SER A 423 10.39 0.14 -5.49
C SER A 423 10.74 1.63 -5.65
N ASP A 424 12.02 1.94 -5.88
CA ASP A 424 12.48 3.33 -6.07
C ASP A 424 11.82 4.02 -7.28
N GLU A 425 11.30 3.25 -8.24
CA GLU A 425 10.57 3.84 -9.36
C GLU A 425 9.33 4.60 -8.92
N TYR A 426 8.70 4.21 -7.80
CA TYR A 426 7.53 4.87 -7.24
C TYR A 426 7.85 6.21 -6.54
N LEU A 427 9.13 6.54 -6.34
CA LEU A 427 9.56 7.88 -5.93
C LEU A 427 9.37 8.92 -7.05
N SER A 428 9.16 8.47 -8.28
CA SER A 428 8.72 9.30 -9.40
C SER A 428 7.20 9.33 -9.48
N GLU A 429 6.64 10.44 -9.96
CA GLU A 429 5.22 10.52 -10.27
C GLU A 429 4.94 9.73 -11.55
N LEU A 430 4.25 8.61 -11.40
CA LEU A 430 3.87 7.73 -12.49
C LEU A 430 2.35 7.57 -12.50
N HIS A 431 1.79 7.51 -13.70
CA HIS A 431 0.36 7.31 -13.92
C HIS A 431 0.08 6.03 -14.68
N VAL A 432 -1.08 5.43 -14.42
CA VAL A 432 -1.57 4.26 -15.15
C VAL A 432 -1.68 4.59 -16.65
N SER A 433 -1.16 3.70 -17.48
CA SER A 433 -1.12 3.87 -18.95
C SER A 433 -2.51 4.02 -19.56
N ASP A 434 -2.68 5.01 -20.43
CA ASP A 434 -3.93 5.20 -21.19
C ASP A 434 -4.30 3.98 -22.03
N GLN A 435 -3.33 3.28 -22.61
CA GLN A 435 -3.56 2.06 -23.37
C GLN A 435 -4.14 0.95 -22.50
N PHE A 436 -3.63 0.79 -21.27
CA PHE A 436 -4.16 -0.18 -20.34
C PHE A 436 -5.58 0.20 -19.89
N LEU A 437 -5.82 1.48 -19.59
CA LEU A 437 -7.15 2.00 -19.23
C LEU A 437 -8.18 1.76 -20.35
N GLU A 438 -7.80 1.93 -21.61
CA GLU A 438 -8.66 1.66 -22.76
C GLU A 438 -8.99 0.16 -22.87
N ASP A 439 -7.97 -0.70 -22.76
CA ASP A 439 -8.15 -2.16 -22.84
C ASP A 439 -9.04 -2.70 -21.71
N LEU A 440 -8.91 -2.18 -20.49
CA LEU A 440 -9.75 -2.55 -19.35
C LEU A 440 -11.19 -2.06 -19.54
N ALA A 441 -11.37 -0.81 -19.98
CA ALA A 441 -12.68 -0.24 -20.25
C ALA A 441 -13.40 -0.98 -21.38
N ASP A 442 -12.70 -1.30 -22.46
CA ASP A 442 -13.23 -2.09 -23.57
C ASP A 442 -13.66 -3.49 -23.13
N TRP A 443 -12.87 -4.13 -22.25
CA TRP A 443 -13.23 -5.44 -21.71
C TRP A 443 -14.52 -5.35 -20.87
N VAL A 444 -14.64 -4.37 -19.97
CA VAL A 444 -15.86 -4.13 -19.20
C VAL A 444 -17.06 -3.91 -20.12
N ALA A 445 -16.94 -3.00 -21.10
CA ALA A 445 -18.02 -2.66 -22.02
C ALA A 445 -18.49 -3.87 -22.86
N ASN A 446 -17.55 -4.70 -23.32
CA ASN A 446 -17.86 -5.90 -24.12
C ASN A 446 -18.38 -7.08 -23.28
N SER A 447 -18.22 -7.03 -21.96
CA SER A 447 -18.68 -8.07 -21.02
C SER A 447 -20.03 -7.74 -20.38
N THR A 448 -20.57 -6.55 -20.59
CA THR A 448 -21.94 -6.18 -20.21
C THR A 448 -22.97 -6.90 -21.06
N ASN A 449 -24.08 -7.31 -20.45
CA ASN A 449 -25.24 -7.95 -21.13
C ASN A 449 -24.96 -9.32 -21.82
N LYS A 450 -24.00 -10.11 -21.30
CA LYS A 450 -23.75 -11.49 -21.76
C LYS A 450 -24.44 -12.57 -20.95
#